data_10123df5d5d924af285dc591b1b66e2b
#
_entry.id   10123df5d5d924af285dc591b1b66e2b
#
_cell.length_a   1.000
_cell.length_b   1.000
_cell.length_c   1.000
_cell.angle_alpha   90.00
_cell.angle_beta   90.00
_cell.angle_gamma   90.00
#
_symmetry.space_group_name_H-M   'P 1'
#
loop_
_entity.id
_entity.type
_entity.pdbx_description
1 polymer ?
#
loop_
_entity_poly.entity_id
_entity_poly.type
_entity_poly.pdbx_seq_one_letter_code
_entity_poly.pdbx_strand_id
1 'polypeptide(L)'
;MRKIVLGRTNIEVSAISLGTWAFGGANMSGNITVGWAGQNNNDSRAVLNRAWELDINHWDTADVYGDGLSESIIGEMWPVIPRQDIFIATKVGWDKGPHSYWYNPDHMRYNMERSLKNLKTDYIDLLYLHHCYFGKNEEYSCAFCRGCGYRIRLYCYYAGA
;
A
#
# COMPACT_ATOMS: atom_id res chain seq x y z
N MET A 1 -9.84 19.26 -6.29
CA MET A 1 -8.75 19.20 -5.25
C MET A 1 -7.47 19.82 -5.79
N ARG A 2 -6.63 20.48 -4.94
CA ARG A 2 -5.30 20.92 -5.35
C ARG A 2 -4.42 19.72 -5.69
N LYS A 3 -3.72 19.76 -6.82
CA LYS A 3 -2.75 18.74 -7.22
C LYS A 3 -1.33 19.21 -6.93
N ILE A 4 -0.45 18.25 -6.70
CA ILE A 4 1.00 18.44 -6.54
C ILE A 4 1.74 17.38 -7.35
N VAL A 5 2.94 17.67 -7.77
CA VAL A 5 3.84 16.66 -8.34
C VAL A 5 4.49 15.91 -7.17
N LEU A 6 4.34 14.59 -7.14
CA LEU A 6 4.87 13.75 -6.06
C LEU A 6 6.39 13.59 -6.20
N GLY A 7 7.12 14.35 -5.40
CA GLY A 7 8.58 14.30 -5.38
C GLY A 7 9.19 14.45 -6.78
N ARG A 8 10.03 13.48 -7.20
CA ARG A 8 10.70 13.44 -8.53
C ARG A 8 10.02 12.52 -9.52
N THR A 9 8.76 12.14 -9.28
CA THR A 9 8.05 11.14 -10.11
C THR A 9 7.49 11.72 -11.40
N ASN A 10 7.32 13.04 -11.51
CA ASN A 10 6.55 13.74 -12.52
C ASN A 10 5.07 13.32 -12.59
N ILE A 11 4.54 12.71 -11.51
CA ILE A 11 3.15 12.29 -11.42
C ILE A 11 2.40 13.30 -10.57
N GLU A 12 1.29 13.81 -11.09
CA GLU A 12 0.39 14.67 -10.34
C GLU A 12 -0.57 13.85 -9.48
N VAL A 13 -0.60 14.18 -8.20
CA VAL A 13 -1.52 13.58 -7.24
C VAL A 13 -2.24 14.66 -6.44
N SER A 14 -3.34 14.32 -5.80
CA SER A 14 -3.99 15.21 -4.83
C SER A 14 -3.02 15.56 -3.69
N ALA A 15 -3.04 16.82 -3.27
CA ALA A 15 -2.20 17.31 -2.18
C ALA A 15 -2.54 16.65 -0.82
N ILE A 16 -3.70 16.00 -0.74
CA ILE A 16 -4.13 15.18 0.39
C ILE A 16 -4.21 13.73 -0.09
N SER A 17 -3.69 12.81 0.71
CA SER A 17 -3.83 11.37 0.50
C SER A 17 -4.94 10.80 1.38
N LEU A 18 -5.71 9.86 0.83
CA LEU A 18 -6.67 9.07 1.60
C LEU A 18 -5.94 7.87 2.23
N GLY A 19 -5.77 7.89 3.55
CA GLY A 19 -5.29 6.73 4.31
C GLY A 19 -6.42 5.73 4.57
N THR A 20 -6.17 4.45 4.30
CA THR A 20 -7.20 3.41 4.36
C THR A 20 -6.97 2.38 5.48
N TRP A 21 -6.16 2.69 6.46
CA TRP A 21 -5.92 1.76 7.57
C TRP A 21 -7.20 1.35 8.31
N ALA A 22 -8.13 2.29 8.50
CA ALA A 22 -9.42 2.01 9.13
C ALA A 22 -10.26 0.97 8.36
N PHE A 23 -10.08 0.83 7.05
CA PHE A 23 -10.80 -0.15 6.23
C PHE A 23 -10.42 -1.60 6.57
N GLY A 24 -9.26 -1.81 7.16
CA GLY A 24 -8.82 -3.12 7.64
C GLY A 24 -9.63 -3.64 8.84
N GLY A 25 -10.40 -2.77 9.51
CA GLY A 25 -11.13 -3.15 10.70
C GLY A 25 -10.23 -3.46 11.90
N ALA A 26 -10.80 -4.06 12.94
CA ALA A 26 -10.02 -4.55 14.07
C ALA A 26 -9.21 -5.78 13.67
N ASN A 27 -7.92 -5.80 14.01
CA ASN A 27 -6.98 -6.85 13.67
C ASN A 27 -5.99 -7.08 14.82
N MET A 28 -5.12 -8.08 14.70
CA MET A 28 -4.09 -8.42 15.68
C MET A 28 -2.70 -8.26 15.03
N SER A 29 -1.78 -7.67 15.78
CA SER A 29 -0.35 -7.70 15.49
C SER A 29 0.36 -8.38 16.66
N GLY A 30 0.68 -9.66 16.50
CA GLY A 30 1.07 -10.51 17.62
C GLY A 30 -0.05 -10.59 18.66
N ASN A 31 0.21 -10.17 19.91
CA ASN A 31 -0.77 -10.15 21.00
C ASN A 31 -1.45 -8.77 21.21
N ILE A 32 -1.23 -7.81 20.29
CA ILE A 32 -1.75 -6.46 20.42
C ILE A 32 -2.88 -6.26 19.42
N THR A 33 -4.04 -5.80 19.91
CA THR A 33 -5.15 -5.39 19.03
C THR A 33 -4.75 -4.11 18.31
N VAL A 34 -4.89 -4.11 16.98
CA VAL A 34 -4.61 -2.96 16.10
C VAL A 34 -5.79 -2.71 15.18
N GLY A 35 -5.81 -1.53 14.53
CA GLY A 35 -6.89 -1.16 13.62
C GLY A 35 -8.08 -0.54 14.36
N TRP A 36 -9.25 -0.53 13.72
CA TRP A 36 -10.42 0.24 14.14
C TRP A 36 -11.66 -0.65 14.21
N ALA A 37 -12.33 -0.66 15.35
CA ALA A 37 -13.59 -1.39 15.51
C ALA A 37 -14.76 -0.62 14.88
N GLY A 38 -15.80 -1.35 14.45
CA GLY A 38 -17.06 -0.77 13.98
C GLY A 38 -17.07 -0.31 12.51
N GLN A 39 -15.97 -0.49 11.79
CA GLN A 39 -15.92 -0.23 10.36
C GLN A 39 -16.66 -1.36 9.59
N ASN A 40 -17.33 -1.01 8.49
CA ASN A 40 -17.91 -1.96 7.55
C ASN A 40 -17.52 -1.63 6.09
N ASN A 41 -17.62 -2.64 5.23
CA ASN A 41 -17.15 -2.52 3.84
C ASN A 41 -17.99 -1.53 3.00
N ASN A 42 -19.28 -1.36 3.31
CA ASN A 42 -20.13 -0.42 2.57
C ASN A 42 -19.72 1.03 2.86
N ASP A 43 -19.43 1.34 4.12
CA ASP A 43 -18.93 2.67 4.50
C ASP A 43 -17.57 2.94 3.87
N SER A 44 -16.68 1.96 3.83
CA SER A 44 -15.38 2.08 3.16
C SER A 44 -15.54 2.37 1.66
N ARG A 45 -16.41 1.65 0.97
CA ARG A 45 -16.72 1.92 -0.46
C ARG A 45 -17.32 3.30 -0.66
N ALA A 46 -18.21 3.73 0.23
CA ALA A 46 -18.79 5.08 0.17
C ALA A 46 -17.72 6.18 0.34
N VAL A 47 -16.75 5.96 1.24
CA VAL A 47 -15.60 6.87 1.42
C VAL A 47 -14.74 6.92 0.16
N LEU A 48 -14.44 5.77 -0.48
CA LEU A 48 -13.66 5.71 -1.72
C LEU A 48 -14.36 6.45 -2.87
N ASN A 49 -15.67 6.25 -3.04
CA ASN A 49 -16.47 6.98 -4.02
C ASN A 49 -16.43 8.48 -3.74
N ARG A 50 -16.62 8.87 -2.48
CA ARG A 50 -16.59 10.28 -2.11
C ARG A 50 -15.22 10.92 -2.32
N ALA A 51 -14.15 10.21 -2.02
CA ALA A 51 -12.79 10.67 -2.29
C ALA A 51 -12.56 10.93 -3.78
N TRP A 52 -13.00 10.00 -4.64
CA TRP A 52 -12.92 10.15 -6.09
C TRP A 52 -13.73 11.34 -6.60
N GLU A 53 -14.98 11.51 -6.17
CA GLU A 53 -15.83 12.67 -6.50
C GLU A 53 -15.18 14.00 -6.12
N LEU A 54 -14.41 14.03 -5.03
CA LEU A 54 -13.66 15.20 -4.56
C LEU A 54 -12.27 15.34 -5.22
N ASP A 55 -11.97 14.51 -6.22
CA ASP A 55 -10.69 14.50 -6.93
C ASP A 55 -9.48 14.22 -6.00
N ILE A 56 -9.68 13.36 -4.97
CA ILE A 56 -8.64 12.80 -4.13
C ILE A 56 -8.19 11.48 -4.79
N ASN A 57 -7.13 11.54 -5.58
CA ASN A 57 -6.64 10.41 -6.37
C ASN A 57 -5.41 9.72 -5.79
N HIS A 58 -4.89 10.16 -4.65
CA HIS A 58 -3.78 9.51 -3.96
C HIS A 58 -4.34 8.70 -2.79
N TRP A 59 -4.30 7.37 -2.90
CA TRP A 59 -4.78 6.46 -1.88
C TRP A 59 -3.64 5.64 -1.28
N ASP A 60 -3.57 5.63 0.05
CA ASP A 60 -2.53 4.96 0.82
C ASP A 60 -3.11 3.77 1.58
N THR A 61 -2.58 2.59 1.32
CA THR A 61 -2.94 1.32 1.96
C THR A 61 -1.70 0.54 2.39
N ALA A 62 -1.86 -0.69 2.88
CA ALA A 62 -0.78 -1.63 3.16
C ALA A 62 -1.28 -3.08 3.12
N ASP A 63 -0.35 -4.01 2.85
CA ASP A 63 -0.60 -5.46 2.81
C ASP A 63 -1.17 -6.02 4.12
N VAL A 64 -0.83 -5.41 5.26
CA VAL A 64 -1.25 -5.83 6.60
C VAL A 64 -2.53 -5.17 7.10
N TYR A 65 -3.10 -4.20 6.39
CA TYR A 65 -4.33 -3.54 6.84
C TYR A 65 -5.52 -4.48 6.74
N GLY A 66 -5.89 -5.09 7.88
CA GLY A 66 -6.90 -6.14 7.94
C GLY A 66 -6.50 -7.40 7.16
N ASP A 67 -5.20 -7.74 7.14
CA ASP A 67 -4.62 -8.85 6.37
C ASP A 67 -5.03 -8.82 4.88
N GLY A 68 -4.91 -7.64 4.27
CA GLY A 68 -5.26 -7.38 2.87
C GLY A 68 -6.72 -6.99 2.62
N LEU A 69 -7.56 -6.89 3.66
CA LEU A 69 -8.96 -6.47 3.51
C LEU A 69 -9.06 -5.06 2.92
N SER A 70 -8.24 -4.12 3.41
CA SER A 70 -8.22 -2.74 2.90
C SER A 70 -7.89 -2.69 1.40
N GLU A 71 -6.89 -3.44 0.95
CA GLU A 71 -6.53 -3.57 -0.47
C GLU A 71 -7.66 -4.20 -1.29
N SER A 72 -8.33 -5.23 -0.73
CA SER A 72 -9.43 -5.92 -1.42
C SER A 72 -10.63 -5.00 -1.63
N ILE A 73 -10.98 -4.18 -0.64
CA ILE A 73 -12.05 -3.18 -0.76
C ILE A 73 -11.72 -2.16 -1.85
N ILE A 74 -10.47 -1.69 -1.91
CA ILE A 74 -10.01 -0.79 -2.97
C ILE A 74 -10.13 -1.48 -4.34
N GLY A 75 -9.65 -2.72 -4.46
CA GLY A 75 -9.70 -3.48 -5.71
C GLY A 75 -11.10 -3.78 -6.23
N GLU A 76 -12.12 -3.71 -5.37
CA GLU A 76 -13.53 -3.85 -5.75
C GLU A 76 -14.11 -2.61 -6.43
N MET A 77 -13.40 -1.47 -6.37
CA MET A 77 -13.91 -0.21 -6.90
C MET A 77 -13.67 -0.02 -8.40
N TRP A 78 -12.80 -0.79 -9.04
CA TRP A 78 -12.43 -0.59 -10.46
C TRP A 78 -13.57 -0.69 -11.47
N PRO A 79 -14.68 -1.40 -11.23
CA PRO A 79 -15.86 -1.33 -12.11
C PRO A 79 -16.55 0.04 -12.12
N VAL A 80 -16.33 0.87 -11.07
CA VAL A 80 -16.96 2.19 -10.90
C VAL A 80 -15.94 3.32 -11.09
N ILE A 81 -14.73 3.12 -10.57
CA ILE A 81 -13.63 4.09 -10.59
C ILE A 81 -12.52 3.56 -11.49
N PRO A 82 -12.16 4.22 -12.60
CA PRO A 82 -11.08 3.75 -13.46
C PRO A 82 -9.76 3.63 -12.69
N ARG A 83 -9.14 2.45 -12.72
CA ARG A 83 -7.88 2.16 -11.97
C ARG A 83 -6.78 3.18 -12.29
N GLN A 84 -6.65 3.60 -13.53
CA GLN A 84 -5.63 4.54 -13.98
C GLN A 84 -5.79 5.95 -13.43
N ASP A 85 -6.97 6.32 -12.92
CA ASP A 85 -7.23 7.64 -12.34
C ASP A 85 -6.76 7.74 -10.89
N ILE A 86 -6.44 6.60 -10.27
CA ILE A 86 -6.04 6.51 -8.87
C ILE A 86 -4.56 6.15 -8.76
N PHE A 87 -3.82 6.94 -8.00
CA PHE A 87 -2.46 6.66 -7.60
C PHE A 87 -2.48 5.85 -6.30
N ILE A 88 -2.11 4.57 -6.38
CA ILE A 88 -2.09 3.66 -5.24
C ILE A 88 -0.68 3.58 -4.66
N ALA A 89 -0.57 3.95 -3.38
CA ALA A 89 0.57 3.64 -2.55
C ALA A 89 0.21 2.48 -1.61
N THR A 90 0.96 1.38 -1.66
CA THR A 90 0.86 0.29 -0.68
C THR A 90 2.20 0.01 -0.04
N LYS A 91 2.25 -0.85 0.97
CA LYS A 91 3.44 -1.09 1.78
C LYS A 91 3.62 -2.58 2.03
N VAL A 92 4.88 -3.02 2.12
CA VAL A 92 5.26 -4.37 2.52
C VAL A 92 6.32 -4.35 3.62
N GLY A 93 6.45 -5.45 4.37
CA GLY A 93 7.52 -5.63 5.34
C GLY A 93 7.17 -5.24 6.77
N TRP A 94 5.90 -5.10 7.11
CA TRP A 94 5.46 -5.03 8.52
C TRP A 94 5.60 -6.37 9.24
N ASP A 95 5.38 -7.46 8.53
CA ASP A 95 5.60 -8.81 9.01
C ASP A 95 6.81 -9.43 8.29
N LYS A 96 7.70 -10.03 9.04
CA LYS A 96 8.87 -10.74 8.50
C LYS A 96 8.56 -12.19 8.09
N GLY A 97 7.36 -12.68 8.36
CA GLY A 97 6.96 -14.06 8.10
C GLY A 97 7.87 -15.07 8.82
N PRO A 98 8.22 -16.17 8.16
CA PRO A 98 9.09 -17.19 8.72
C PRO A 98 10.59 -16.82 8.74
N HIS A 99 10.95 -15.60 8.33
CA HIS A 99 12.34 -15.18 8.18
C HIS A 99 12.88 -14.49 9.43
N SER A 100 14.20 -14.49 9.59
CA SER A 100 14.88 -13.85 10.72
C SER A 100 14.95 -12.33 10.63
N TYR A 101 14.71 -11.76 9.42
CA TYR A 101 14.79 -10.34 9.14
C TYR A 101 13.60 -9.85 8.31
N TRP A 102 13.29 -8.56 8.45
CA TRP A 102 12.06 -7.94 7.98
C TRP A 102 11.89 -7.89 6.46
N TYR A 103 12.97 -7.63 5.73
CA TYR A 103 12.94 -7.39 4.29
C TYR A 103 13.57 -8.53 3.48
N ASN A 104 13.23 -9.79 3.84
CA ASN A 104 13.62 -10.92 3.00
C ASN A 104 13.02 -10.75 1.60
N PRO A 105 13.82 -10.78 0.52
CA PRO A 105 13.34 -10.49 -0.84
C PRO A 105 12.22 -11.41 -1.32
N ASP A 106 12.27 -12.70 -0.97
CA ASP A 106 11.23 -13.65 -1.40
C ASP A 106 9.92 -13.42 -0.67
N HIS A 107 9.99 -13.08 0.62
CA HIS A 107 8.82 -12.73 1.41
C HIS A 107 8.19 -11.41 0.96
N MET A 108 9.00 -10.40 0.65
CA MET A 108 8.53 -9.14 0.08
C MET A 108 7.86 -9.34 -1.27
N ARG A 109 8.43 -10.19 -2.13
CA ARG A 109 7.85 -10.53 -3.43
C ARG A 109 6.50 -11.22 -3.24
N TYR A 110 6.42 -12.20 -2.36
CA TYR A 110 5.17 -12.88 -2.03
C TYR A 110 4.09 -11.91 -1.55
N ASN A 111 4.42 -11.00 -0.63
CA ASN A 111 3.45 -10.01 -0.13
C ASN A 111 3.02 -9.01 -1.21
N MET A 112 3.94 -8.57 -2.06
CA MET A 112 3.63 -7.70 -3.19
C MET A 112 2.68 -8.38 -4.20
N GLU A 113 2.92 -9.66 -4.53
CA GLU A 113 2.04 -10.42 -5.42
C GLU A 113 0.65 -10.60 -4.80
N ARG A 114 0.59 -10.79 -3.48
CA ARG A 114 -0.65 -10.81 -2.72
C ARG A 114 -1.37 -9.45 -2.80
N SER A 115 -0.65 -8.34 -2.64
CA SER A 115 -1.20 -6.99 -2.79
C SER A 115 -1.76 -6.74 -4.19
N LEU A 116 -1.07 -7.12 -5.25
CA LEU A 116 -1.57 -7.02 -6.63
C LEU A 116 -2.89 -7.80 -6.82
N LYS A 117 -2.96 -9.01 -6.25
CA LYS A 117 -4.17 -9.84 -6.28
C LYS A 117 -5.32 -9.20 -5.51
N ASN A 118 -5.06 -8.70 -4.30
CA ASN A 118 -6.07 -8.02 -3.48
C ASN A 118 -6.59 -6.75 -4.16
N LEU A 119 -5.67 -5.92 -4.67
CA LEU A 119 -5.97 -4.70 -5.41
C LEU A 119 -6.57 -4.96 -6.80
N LYS A 120 -6.63 -6.21 -7.27
CA LYS A 120 -7.15 -6.61 -8.60
C LYS A 120 -6.56 -5.76 -9.74
N THR A 121 -5.24 -5.62 -9.73
CA THR A 121 -4.48 -4.81 -10.70
C THR A 121 -3.14 -5.48 -11.01
N ASP A 122 -2.55 -5.15 -12.15
CA ASP A 122 -1.25 -5.65 -12.59
C ASP A 122 -0.09 -4.69 -12.28
N TYR A 123 -0.38 -3.54 -11.63
CA TYR A 123 0.62 -2.56 -11.24
C TYR A 123 0.30 -1.86 -9.92
N ILE A 124 1.37 -1.42 -9.24
CA ILE A 124 1.35 -0.54 -8.07
C ILE A 124 2.07 0.75 -8.46
N ASP A 125 1.50 1.91 -8.13
CA ASP A 125 2.12 3.20 -8.47
C ASP A 125 3.29 3.51 -7.53
N LEU A 126 3.15 3.18 -6.23
CA LEU A 126 4.20 3.38 -5.24
C LEU A 126 4.18 2.25 -4.21
N LEU A 127 5.33 1.60 -4.03
CA LEU A 127 5.53 0.60 -2.99
C LEU A 127 6.47 1.13 -1.90
N TYR A 128 5.99 1.18 -0.67
CA TYR A 128 6.80 1.54 0.50
C TYR A 128 7.35 0.32 1.21
N LEU A 129 8.50 0.50 1.85
CA LEU A 129 8.93 -0.34 2.96
C LEU A 129 8.25 0.17 4.24
N HIS A 130 7.48 -0.70 4.92
CA HIS A 130 6.49 -0.29 5.93
C HIS A 130 7.12 0.33 7.18
N HIS A 131 8.36 -0.01 7.49
CA HIS A 131 9.13 0.61 8.58
C HIS A 131 10.61 0.74 8.19
N CYS A 132 11.36 1.52 8.97
CA CYS A 132 12.75 1.87 8.65
C CYS A 132 13.80 0.90 9.23
N TYR A 133 13.40 -0.22 9.83
CA TYR A 133 14.34 -1.16 10.42
C TYR A 133 14.81 -2.18 9.39
N PHE A 134 15.97 -1.96 8.82
CA PHE A 134 16.57 -2.81 7.77
C PHE A 134 17.51 -3.90 8.32
N GLY A 135 17.74 -3.95 9.65
CA GLY A 135 18.71 -4.85 10.26
C GLY A 135 20.15 -4.47 9.90
N LYS A 136 21.06 -5.45 10.06
CA LYS A 136 22.49 -5.25 9.75
C LYS A 136 22.82 -5.39 8.26
N ASN A 137 21.90 -5.85 7.41
CA ASN A 137 22.10 -6.20 6.02
C ASN A 137 21.25 -5.31 5.11
N GLU A 138 21.66 -4.07 4.92
CA GLU A 138 21.03 -3.12 3.97
C GLU A 138 21.02 -3.62 2.52
N GLU A 139 21.80 -4.67 2.20
CA GLU A 139 21.93 -5.27 0.87
C GLU A 139 20.60 -5.82 0.32
N TYR A 140 19.66 -6.20 1.18
CA TYR A 140 18.41 -6.85 0.77
C TYR A 140 17.40 -5.89 0.18
N SER A 141 17.39 -4.63 0.58
CA SER A 141 16.49 -3.63 0.00
C SER A 141 16.80 -3.35 -1.48
N CYS A 142 18.10 -3.36 -1.85
CA CYS A 142 18.55 -3.20 -3.24
C CYS A 142 18.25 -4.42 -4.12
N ALA A 143 18.32 -5.64 -3.59
CA ALA A 143 18.07 -6.87 -4.35
C ALA A 143 16.59 -6.97 -4.78
N PHE A 144 15.67 -6.54 -3.93
CA PHE A 144 14.24 -6.49 -4.27
C PHE A 144 13.97 -5.54 -5.43
N CYS A 145 14.55 -4.33 -5.41
CA CYS A 145 14.36 -3.33 -6.45
C CYS A 145 14.89 -3.77 -7.84
N ARG A 146 15.88 -4.63 -7.88
CA ARG A 146 16.53 -5.07 -9.14
C ARG A 146 15.91 -6.34 -9.75
N GLY A 147 15.17 -7.12 -8.96
CA GLY A 147 14.75 -8.48 -9.36
C GLY A 147 13.28 -8.62 -9.74
N CYS A 148 12.44 -7.63 -9.49
CA CYS A 148 11.03 -7.75 -9.81
C CYS A 148 10.76 -7.26 -11.23
N GLY A 149 10.47 -8.18 -12.16
CA GLY A 149 10.01 -7.89 -13.52
C GLY A 149 8.60 -7.29 -13.59
N TYR A 150 8.07 -6.79 -12.47
CA TYR A 150 6.76 -6.16 -12.36
C TYR A 150 6.84 -4.67 -12.68
N ARG A 151 5.77 -4.10 -13.23
CA ARG A 151 5.61 -2.65 -13.41
C ARG A 151 5.40 -1.99 -12.05
N ILE A 152 6.47 -1.85 -11.30
CA ILE A 152 6.49 -1.06 -10.07
C ILE A 152 7.22 0.22 -10.41
N ARG A 153 6.55 1.36 -10.27
CA ARG A 153 7.22 2.66 -10.22
C ARG A 153 7.80 2.81 -8.81
N LEU A 154 8.87 2.04 -8.55
CA LEU A 154 9.51 2.00 -7.23
C LEU A 154 10.18 3.33 -6.92
N TYR A 155 9.66 3.97 -5.92
CA TYR A 155 10.39 4.97 -5.15
C TYR A 155 10.57 4.43 -3.73
N CYS A 156 11.73 3.81 -3.49
CA CYS A 156 12.17 3.58 -2.12
C CYS A 156 12.44 4.96 -1.49
N TYR A 157 11.53 5.45 -0.68
CA TYR A 157 11.77 6.65 0.09
C TYR A 157 12.63 6.26 1.29
N TYR A 158 13.91 6.58 1.22
CA TYR A 158 14.81 6.58 2.37
C TYR A 158 14.47 7.85 3.17
N ALA A 159 13.75 7.74 4.26
CA ALA A 159 13.75 8.78 5.30
C ALA A 159 15.09 8.67 6.02
N GLY A 160 16.11 9.26 5.44
CA GLY A 160 17.40 9.45 6.11
C GLY A 160 17.19 10.34 7.33
N ALA A 161 17.78 9.93 8.44
CA ALA A 161 17.86 10.68 9.70
C ALA A 161 18.53 12.04 9.51
#